data_fc8e0a8afe00231d0f2d2d181cef4bf1
#
_entry.id   fc8e0a8afe00231d0f2d2d181cef4bf1
#
_cell.length_a   1.000
_cell.length_b   1.000
_cell.length_c   1.000
_cell.angle_alpha   90.00
_cell.angle_beta   90.00
_cell.angle_gamma   90.00
#
_symmetry.space_group_name_H-M   'P 1'
#
loop_
_entity.id
_entity.type
_entity.pdbx_description
1 polymer ?
#
loop_
_entity_poly.entity_id
_entity_poly.type
_entity_poly.pdbx_seq_one_letter_code
_entity_poly.pdbx_strand_id
1 'polypeptide(L)'
;LKDTMASFIKDNIIQGMREGIYRDDFDPDDIITYIMGTMNDMFTGWVGGDKEGLDLNMTHRQFINYHIRGVANEKGLKILDEELKKL
;
A
#
# COMPACT_ATOMS: atom_id res chain seq x y z
N LEU A 1 -13.21 -2.72 12.71
CA LEU A 1 -11.85 -3.10 12.29
C LEU A 1 -11.53 -2.59 10.91
N LYS A 2 -12.43 -2.85 9.97
CA LYS A 2 -12.30 -2.41 8.59
C LYS A 2 -12.22 -0.89 8.49
N ASP A 3 -13.07 -0.18 9.25
CA ASP A 3 -13.07 1.27 9.24
C ASP A 3 -11.81 1.86 9.86
N THR A 4 -11.27 1.20 10.89
CA THR A 4 -10.03 1.64 11.53
C THR A 4 -8.86 1.52 10.58
N MET A 5 -8.76 0.40 9.84
CA MET A 5 -7.71 0.18 8.88
C MET A 5 -7.80 1.18 7.72
N ALA A 6 -9.02 1.43 7.23
CA ALA A 6 -9.23 2.41 6.17
C ALA A 6 -8.81 3.81 6.63
N SER A 7 -9.11 4.18 7.87
CA SER A 7 -8.71 5.47 8.44
C SER A 7 -7.19 5.60 8.51
N PHE A 8 -6.50 4.53 8.92
CA PHE A 8 -5.04 4.52 8.98
C PHE A 8 -4.43 4.78 7.61
N ILE A 9 -4.94 4.08 6.61
CA ILE A 9 -4.43 4.21 5.24
C ILE A 9 -4.71 5.61 4.71
N LYS A 10 -5.91 6.12 4.96
CA LYS A 10 -6.29 7.47 4.52
C LYS A 10 -5.39 8.53 5.14
N ASP A 11 -5.15 8.44 6.46
CA ASP A 11 -4.30 9.40 7.16
C ASP A 11 -2.88 9.36 6.61
N ASN A 12 -2.37 8.18 6.30
CA ASN A 12 -1.05 8.03 5.70
C ASN A 12 -0.97 8.71 4.34
N ILE A 13 -1.99 8.51 3.49
CA ILE A 13 -2.02 9.12 2.16
C ILE A 13 -2.07 10.64 2.27
N ILE A 14 -2.95 11.16 3.13
CA ILE A 14 -3.09 12.61 3.31
C ILE A 14 -1.79 13.20 3.86
N GLN A 15 -1.17 12.52 4.82
CA GLN A 15 0.10 12.97 5.38
C GLN A 15 1.19 13.01 4.31
N GLY A 16 1.27 11.96 3.48
CA GLY A 16 2.25 11.92 2.39
C GLY A 16 2.03 13.02 1.36
N MET A 17 0.78 13.37 1.09
CA MET A 17 0.46 14.49 0.22
C MET A 17 0.90 15.81 0.82
N ARG A 18 0.68 16.02 2.12
CA ARG A 18 1.10 17.22 2.83
C ARG A 18 2.62 17.36 2.84
N GLU A 19 3.32 16.26 2.98
CA GLU A 19 4.79 16.26 2.99
C GLU A 19 5.39 16.35 1.59
N GLY A 20 4.56 16.31 0.56
CA GLY A 20 5.01 16.43 -0.82
C GLY A 20 5.73 15.21 -1.36
N ILE A 21 5.51 14.03 -0.76
CA ILE A 21 6.13 12.79 -1.21
C ILE A 21 5.17 11.88 -1.95
N TYR A 22 3.86 12.14 -1.86
CA TYR A 22 2.84 11.39 -2.60
C TYR A 22 2.26 12.27 -3.70
N ARG A 23 1.80 11.61 -4.75
CA ARG A 23 1.13 12.28 -5.87
C ARG A 23 -0.14 12.95 -5.37
N ASP A 24 -0.51 14.06 -6.01
CA ASP A 24 -1.72 14.82 -5.66
C ASP A 24 -2.77 14.78 -6.77
N ASP A 25 -2.64 13.87 -7.72
CA ASP A 25 -3.51 13.77 -8.90
C ASP A 25 -4.59 12.69 -8.74
N PHE A 26 -4.88 12.28 -7.51
CA PHE A 26 -5.94 11.31 -7.24
C PHE A 26 -6.69 11.68 -5.96
N ASP A 27 -7.91 11.13 -5.84
CA ASP A 27 -8.71 11.28 -4.63
C ASP A 27 -8.30 10.20 -3.63
N PRO A 28 -7.91 10.57 -2.39
CA PRO A 28 -7.54 9.57 -1.37
C PRO A 28 -8.63 8.53 -1.12
N ASP A 29 -9.90 8.91 -1.16
CA ASP A 29 -10.99 7.96 -0.91
C ASP A 29 -11.07 6.88 -2.00
N ASP A 30 -10.83 7.26 -3.25
CA ASP A 30 -10.80 6.29 -4.35
C ASP A 30 -9.66 5.30 -4.20
N ILE A 31 -8.50 5.79 -3.81
CA ILE A 31 -7.34 4.93 -3.62
C ILE A 31 -7.55 3.99 -2.44
N ILE A 32 -8.15 4.48 -1.36
CA ILE A 32 -8.46 3.64 -0.20
C ILE A 32 -9.42 2.52 -0.58
N THR A 33 -10.45 2.83 -1.36
CA THR A 33 -11.39 1.83 -1.83
C THR A 33 -10.69 0.74 -2.63
N TYR A 34 -9.77 1.14 -3.51
CA TYR A 34 -8.96 0.21 -4.29
C TYR A 34 -8.07 -0.66 -3.40
N ILE A 35 -7.37 -0.03 -2.46
CA ILE A 35 -6.46 -0.74 -1.56
C ILE A 35 -7.22 -1.74 -0.70
N MET A 36 -8.33 -1.32 -0.11
CA MET A 36 -9.12 -2.20 0.76
C MET A 36 -9.69 -3.39 -0.01
N GLY A 37 -10.13 -3.17 -1.24
CA GLY A 37 -10.61 -4.24 -2.09
C GLY A 37 -9.50 -5.23 -2.44
N THR A 38 -8.32 -4.72 -2.78
CA THR A 38 -7.17 -5.56 -3.10
C THR A 38 -6.73 -6.39 -1.89
N MET A 39 -6.65 -5.78 -0.72
CA MET A 39 -6.29 -6.48 0.51
C MET A 39 -7.30 -7.55 0.86
N ASN A 40 -8.58 -7.26 0.72
CA ASN A 40 -9.64 -8.24 0.97
C ASN A 40 -9.52 -9.44 0.02
N ASP A 41 -9.27 -9.19 -1.26
CA ASP A 41 -9.11 -10.24 -2.25
C ASP A 41 -7.89 -11.11 -1.96
N MET A 42 -6.78 -10.49 -1.60
CA MET A 42 -5.57 -11.23 -1.23
C MET A 42 -5.82 -12.12 -0.01
N PHE A 43 -6.45 -11.57 1.02
CA PHE A 43 -6.74 -12.31 2.23
C PHE A 43 -7.71 -13.47 1.95
N THR A 44 -8.78 -13.21 1.24
CA THR A 44 -9.79 -14.23 0.91
C THR A 44 -9.21 -15.34 0.06
N GLY A 45 -8.45 -14.98 -0.96
CA GLY A 45 -7.80 -15.95 -1.82
C GLY A 45 -6.76 -16.78 -1.09
N TRP A 46 -6.05 -16.17 -0.15
CA TRP A 46 -5.04 -16.87 0.63
C TRP A 46 -5.66 -17.81 1.65
N VAL A 47 -6.70 -17.36 2.35
CA VAL A 47 -7.44 -18.19 3.32
C VAL A 47 -8.23 -19.30 2.61
N GLY A 48 -8.62 -19.06 1.36
CA GLY A 48 -9.34 -20.04 0.55
C GLY A 48 -8.56 -21.29 0.16
N GLY A 49 -7.30 -21.36 0.51
CA GLY A 49 -6.62 -22.63 0.66
C GLY A 49 -5.80 -23.16 -0.49
N ASP A 50 -5.73 -22.49 -1.62
CA ASP A 50 -5.02 -23.06 -2.78
C ASP A 50 -3.64 -22.46 -3.03
N LYS A 51 -3.05 -21.87 -1.99
CA LYS A 51 -1.77 -21.17 -2.19
C LYS A 51 -0.65 -21.83 -1.42
N GLU A 52 -0.53 -23.11 -1.62
CA GLU A 52 0.62 -23.85 -1.10
C GLU A 52 1.90 -23.26 -1.67
N GLY A 53 2.84 -23.02 -0.80
CA GLY A 53 4.12 -22.43 -1.19
C GLY A 53 4.13 -20.92 -1.30
N LEU A 54 3.01 -20.25 -1.05
CA LEU A 54 2.99 -18.78 -1.04
C LEU A 54 3.68 -18.26 0.20
N ASP A 55 4.72 -17.46 0.00
CA ASP A 55 5.39 -16.77 1.10
C ASP A 55 4.62 -15.49 1.39
N LEU A 56 3.89 -15.48 2.51
CA LEU A 56 3.07 -14.34 2.90
C LEU A 56 3.90 -13.08 3.12
N ASN A 57 5.09 -13.23 3.71
CA ASN A 57 5.98 -12.09 3.92
C ASN A 57 6.44 -11.50 2.59
N MET A 58 6.80 -12.35 1.66
CA MET A 58 7.23 -11.91 0.33
C MET A 58 6.09 -11.23 -0.42
N THR A 59 4.89 -11.81 -0.35
CA THR A 59 3.70 -11.24 -0.99
C THR A 59 3.38 -9.88 -0.40
N HIS A 60 3.45 -9.76 0.93
CA HIS A 60 3.22 -8.49 1.62
C HIS A 60 4.23 -7.43 1.20
N ARG A 61 5.51 -7.78 1.15
CA ARG A 61 6.56 -6.87 0.72
C ARG A 61 6.34 -6.38 -0.70
N GLN A 62 5.98 -7.28 -1.60
CA GLN A 62 5.70 -6.93 -2.99
C GLN A 62 4.51 -5.98 -3.08
N PHE A 63 3.46 -6.26 -2.33
CA PHE A 63 2.27 -5.41 -2.29
C PHE A 63 2.62 -4.00 -1.80
N ILE A 64 3.33 -3.89 -0.69
CA ILE A 64 3.71 -2.59 -0.12
C ILE A 64 4.59 -1.82 -1.09
N ASN A 65 5.58 -2.49 -1.68
CA ASN A 65 6.47 -1.86 -2.65
C ASN A 65 5.68 -1.35 -3.86
N TYR A 66 4.79 -2.17 -4.38
CA TYR A 66 3.93 -1.79 -5.51
C TYR A 66 3.03 -0.61 -5.16
N HIS A 67 2.40 -0.67 -3.99
CA HIS A 67 1.50 0.37 -3.52
C HIS A 67 2.23 1.72 -3.37
N ILE A 68 3.37 1.72 -2.71
CA ILE A 68 4.14 2.95 -2.50
C ILE A 68 4.56 3.55 -3.84
N ARG A 69 5.01 2.72 -4.78
CA ARG A 69 5.40 3.20 -6.10
C ARG A 69 4.24 3.76 -6.90
N GLY A 70 3.02 3.30 -6.61
CA GLY A 70 1.81 3.82 -7.24
C GLY A 70 1.38 5.18 -6.73
N VAL A 71 1.60 5.46 -5.44
CA VAL A 71 1.13 6.70 -4.81
C VAL A 71 2.23 7.74 -4.65
N ALA A 72 3.50 7.34 -4.63
CA ALA A 72 4.62 8.25 -4.42
C ALA A 72 4.90 9.09 -5.67
N ASN A 73 5.30 10.33 -5.44
CA ASN A 73 5.87 11.15 -6.50
C ASN A 73 7.38 10.90 -6.61
N GLU A 74 8.07 11.67 -7.43
CA GLU A 74 9.50 11.49 -7.65
C GLU A 74 10.30 11.57 -6.34
N LYS A 75 9.97 12.54 -5.50
CA LYS A 75 10.64 12.71 -4.19
C LYS A 75 10.38 11.49 -3.30
N GLY A 76 9.14 11.01 -3.27
CA GLY A 76 8.78 9.84 -2.47
C GLY A 76 9.48 8.57 -2.96
N LEU A 77 9.62 8.40 -4.27
CA LEU A 77 10.34 7.25 -4.83
C LEU A 77 11.81 7.24 -4.43
N LYS A 78 12.42 8.41 -4.39
CA LYS A 78 13.81 8.55 -3.94
C LYS A 78 13.97 8.09 -2.50
N ILE A 79 13.07 8.54 -1.64
CA ILE A 79 13.07 8.17 -0.22
C ILE A 79 12.88 6.66 -0.08
N LEU A 80 11.94 6.08 -0.83
CA LEU A 80 11.69 4.65 -0.80
C LEU A 80 12.95 3.86 -1.18
N ASP A 81 13.61 4.25 -2.26
CA ASP A 81 14.80 3.54 -2.71
C ASP A 81 15.93 3.60 -1.68
N GLU A 82 16.08 4.74 -1.01
CA GLU A 82 17.07 4.88 0.07
C GLU A 82 16.74 3.99 1.26
N GLU A 83 15.47 3.93 1.64
CA GLU A 83 15.05 3.09 2.76
C GLU A 83 15.19 1.60 2.44
N LEU A 84 14.88 1.20 1.21
CA LEU A 84 15.03 -0.20 0.79
C LEU A 84 16.48 -0.66 0.82
N LYS A 85 17.42 0.24 0.57
CA LYS A 85 18.85 -0.08 0.64
C LYS A 85 19.33 -0.39 2.05
N LYS A 86 18.59 0.06 3.06
CA LYS A 86 18.92 -0.19 4.46
C LYS A 86 18.48 -1.57 4.94
N LEU A 87 17.70 -2.26 4.15
CA LEU A 87 17.23 -3.60 4.47
C LEU A 87 18.20 -4.65 3.93
#